data_2cad1584febef2e0af3118c1bc1a3662
#
_entry.id   2cad1584febef2e0af3118c1bc1a3662
#
_cell.length_a   1.000
_cell.length_b   1.000
_cell.length_c   1.000
_cell.angle_alpha   90.00
_cell.angle_beta   90.00
_cell.angle_gamma   90.00
#
_symmetry.space_group_name_H-M   'P 1'
#
loop_
_entity.id
_entity.type
_entity.pdbx_description
1 polymer ?
#
loop_
_entity_poly.entity_id
_entity_poly.type
_entity_poly.pdbx_seq_one_letter_code
_entity_poly.pdbx_strand_id
1 'polypeptide(L)'
;EEYGITEEQLKEANPDVDKLKRGSYVVVPIANESQTDSTTVVRQAFRETSDDNINDCVNIAILFPFEAKNTNKSKQALFYRDFYRGALLAVNDLKTKSKLNLYAYDVTDANISTVLSKKEIANAHMIFAPSEDNLLKTIVDFGQKNGINVINSFSVNNDMCYNNNRFFQVNTPSSYMYSSVSSYVESNYANCEIVFLKDESEEAKPLFEYLKMTNLSKQTVNLSESNGFVCQHPTLFVPTSSSRSALKKLKSLVDELAADPANDGKFSILGYPEWSIYNEYENFLRANNVCLFSRYSIEGNNKFDSKYKYWYGESQINSIPNMSELGYDTMSFFINAVITNGNDFNKPMQATDGLEIGINIVRTSSWGGFVNTASFIYNYTTKGVEKHMLK
;
A
#
# COMPACT_ATOMS: atom_id res chain seq x y z
N GLU A 1 11.13 19.70 27.58
CA GLU A 1 12.60 19.46 27.58
C GLU A 1 13.06 18.77 26.30
N GLU A 2 12.33 17.78 25.78
CA GLU A 2 12.72 17.01 24.58
C GLU A 2 12.70 17.82 23.26
N TYR A 3 11.90 18.88 23.20
CA TYR A 3 11.75 19.74 22.02
C TYR A 3 12.32 21.16 22.20
N GLY A 4 13.02 21.45 23.29
CA GLY A 4 13.64 22.75 23.55
C GLY A 4 12.68 23.93 23.71
N ILE A 5 11.39 23.66 23.94
CA ILE A 5 10.32 24.66 24.14
C ILE A 5 9.79 24.65 25.57
N THR A 6 9.28 25.79 26.03
CA THR A 6 8.65 25.90 27.32
C THR A 6 7.18 25.44 27.30
N GLU A 7 6.61 25.16 28.48
CA GLU A 7 5.20 24.79 28.59
C GLU A 7 4.27 25.92 28.15
N GLU A 8 4.67 27.17 28.37
CA GLU A 8 3.97 28.36 27.92
C GLU A 8 3.91 28.46 26.40
N GLN A 9 5.03 28.23 25.72
CA GLN A 9 5.12 28.23 24.25
C GLN A 9 4.26 27.11 23.65
N LEU A 10 4.20 25.94 24.30
CA LEU A 10 3.35 24.85 23.85
C LEU A 10 1.86 25.19 24.01
N LYS A 11 1.46 25.82 25.13
CA LYS A 11 0.09 26.26 25.37
C LYS A 11 -0.35 27.36 24.41
N GLU A 12 0.52 28.32 24.15
CA GLU A 12 0.26 29.41 23.21
C GLU A 12 0.04 28.89 21.76
N ALA A 13 0.76 27.87 21.37
CA ALA A 13 0.59 27.22 20.07
C ALA A 13 -0.66 26.32 19.97
N ASN A 14 -1.32 26.02 21.11
CA ASN A 14 -2.47 25.13 21.20
C ASN A 14 -3.58 25.72 22.08
N PRO A 15 -4.16 26.90 21.73
CA PRO A 15 -5.08 27.62 22.59
C PRO A 15 -6.38 26.86 22.89
N ASP A 16 -6.75 25.91 22.03
CA ASP A 16 -8.00 25.13 22.17
C ASP A 16 -7.84 23.83 22.96
N VAL A 17 -6.63 23.55 23.51
CA VAL A 17 -6.32 22.29 24.20
C VAL A 17 -6.20 22.50 25.70
N ASP A 18 -7.29 22.39 26.43
CA ASP A 18 -7.30 22.53 27.90
C ASP A 18 -6.63 21.36 28.65
N LYS A 19 -6.70 20.14 28.11
CA LYS A 19 -6.09 18.93 28.68
C LYS A 19 -5.68 17.95 27.62
N LEU A 20 -4.42 17.53 27.65
CA LEU A 20 -3.89 16.45 26.81
C LEU A 20 -4.50 15.11 27.22
N LYS A 21 -5.10 14.41 26.26
CA LYS A 21 -5.54 13.02 26.37
C LYS A 21 -4.65 12.14 25.53
N ARG A 22 -4.52 10.87 25.90
CA ARG A 22 -3.77 9.91 25.08
C ARG A 22 -4.36 9.85 23.67
N GLY A 23 -3.56 10.16 22.65
CA GLY A 23 -3.98 10.27 21.25
C GLY A 23 -4.37 11.69 20.78
N SER A 24 -4.23 12.72 21.65
CA SER A 24 -4.40 14.12 21.22
C SER A 24 -3.19 14.58 20.41
N TYR A 25 -3.45 15.32 19.32
CA TYR A 25 -2.40 16.00 18.56
C TYR A 25 -2.20 17.39 19.11
N VAL A 26 -0.95 17.80 19.22
CA VAL A 26 -0.56 19.16 19.60
C VAL A 26 0.42 19.73 18.57
N VAL A 27 0.32 21.03 18.34
CA VAL A 27 1.29 21.77 17.54
C VAL A 27 2.47 22.10 18.43
N VAL A 28 3.67 21.64 18.06
CA VAL A 28 4.91 21.98 18.75
C VAL A 28 5.57 23.13 17.99
N PRO A 29 5.63 24.37 18.55
CA PRO A 29 6.30 25.47 17.87
C PRO A 29 7.80 25.17 17.77
N ILE A 30 8.38 25.44 16.60
CA ILE A 30 9.83 25.40 16.43
C ILE A 30 10.39 26.64 17.09
N ALA A 31 11.22 26.49 18.14
CA ALA A 31 11.94 27.59 18.73
C ALA A 31 12.78 28.27 17.63
N ASN A 32 12.51 29.54 17.35
CA ASN A 32 13.40 30.35 16.54
C ASN A 32 14.69 30.59 17.36
N GLU A 33 15.64 29.67 17.23
CA GLU A 33 16.97 29.93 17.73
C GLU A 33 17.58 31.09 16.92
N SER A 34 17.78 32.22 17.60
CA SER A 34 18.67 33.26 17.17
C SER A 34 20.02 32.64 16.79
N GLN A 35 20.41 32.83 15.55
CA GLN A 35 21.65 32.43 14.92
C GLN A 35 22.83 32.29 15.89
N THR A 36 23.17 31.06 16.25
CA THR A 36 24.51 30.65 16.64
C THR A 36 24.73 29.20 16.20
N ASP A 37 25.61 29.02 15.29
CA ASP A 37 26.47 27.90 14.86
C ASP A 37 26.08 26.42 14.99
N SER A 38 24.96 26.07 15.55
CA SER A 38 24.51 24.65 15.61
C SER A 38 23.87 24.14 14.30
N THR A 39 23.41 25.04 13.44
CA THR A 39 22.85 24.71 12.12
C THR A 39 23.89 24.15 11.16
N THR A 40 25.17 24.42 11.38
CA THR A 40 26.28 23.92 10.56
C THR A 40 26.57 22.44 10.84
N VAL A 41 26.39 21.99 12.08
CA VAL A 41 26.65 20.59 12.48
C VAL A 41 25.53 19.66 12.02
N VAL A 42 24.28 20.09 12.10
CA VAL A 42 23.12 19.31 11.59
C VAL A 42 23.10 19.29 10.06
N ARG A 43 23.49 20.40 9.39
CA ARG A 43 23.67 20.43 7.93
C ARG A 43 24.88 19.62 7.44
N GLN A 44 25.90 19.41 8.27
CA GLN A 44 27.03 18.54 7.93
C GLN A 44 26.72 17.05 8.10
N ALA A 45 25.72 16.68 8.90
CA ALA A 45 25.19 15.31 8.95
C ALA A 45 24.27 14.98 7.74
N PHE A 46 23.64 15.97 7.15
CA PHE A 46 23.01 15.93 5.82
C PHE A 46 24.05 16.33 4.77
N ARG A 47 25.12 15.55 4.68
CA ARG A 47 26.07 15.77 3.62
C ARG A 47 25.38 15.57 2.29
N GLU A 48 25.37 16.68 1.53
CA GLU A 48 25.35 16.75 0.10
C GLU A 48 25.94 15.48 -0.54
N THR A 49 25.11 14.44 -0.76
CA THR A 49 25.30 13.65 -1.94
C THR A 49 24.88 14.61 -3.04
N SER A 50 25.86 15.31 -3.64
CA SER A 50 25.64 16.31 -4.64
C SER A 50 24.62 15.78 -5.65
N ASP A 51 23.57 16.54 -5.92
CA ASP A 51 22.58 16.28 -6.98
C ASP A 51 23.22 15.94 -8.35
N ASP A 52 24.49 16.30 -8.52
CA ASP A 52 25.27 16.09 -9.73
C ASP A 52 25.53 14.63 -10.08
N ASN A 53 25.54 13.70 -9.11
CA ASN A 53 25.82 12.29 -9.37
C ASN A 53 24.57 11.45 -9.72
N ILE A 54 23.36 11.85 -9.34
CA ILE A 54 22.13 11.07 -9.60
C ILE A 54 21.75 11.15 -11.08
N ASN A 55 22.00 12.26 -11.73
CA ASN A 55 21.73 12.42 -13.17
C ASN A 55 22.59 11.48 -14.03
N ASP A 56 23.75 11.07 -13.56
CA ASP A 56 24.67 10.20 -14.31
C ASP A 56 24.52 8.73 -13.96
N CYS A 57 24.22 8.39 -12.70
CA CYS A 57 24.19 7.01 -12.24
C CYS A 57 23.28 6.82 -11.01
N VAL A 58 22.35 5.86 -11.07
CA VAL A 58 21.54 5.40 -9.94
C VAL A 58 22.05 4.04 -9.45
N ASN A 59 22.49 3.99 -8.20
CA ASN A 59 22.96 2.77 -7.54
C ASN A 59 21.82 2.15 -6.71
N ILE A 60 21.48 0.90 -6.98
CA ILE A 60 20.36 0.18 -6.38
C ILE A 60 20.87 -1.11 -5.77
N ALA A 61 20.56 -1.37 -4.51
CA ALA A 61 20.82 -2.64 -3.87
C ALA A 61 19.54 -3.44 -3.66
N ILE A 62 19.62 -4.75 -3.85
CA ILE A 62 18.57 -5.71 -3.51
C ILE A 62 19.17 -6.72 -2.54
N LEU A 63 18.70 -6.69 -1.30
CA LEU A 63 19.22 -7.51 -0.21
C LEU A 63 18.14 -8.46 0.27
N PHE A 64 18.04 -9.64 -0.34
CA PHE A 64 17.02 -10.63 -0.01
C PHE A 64 17.61 -11.98 0.36
N PRO A 65 16.95 -12.76 1.23
CA PRO A 65 17.35 -14.14 1.49
C PRO A 65 16.90 -15.05 0.33
N PHE A 66 17.68 -15.05 -0.75
CA PHE A 66 17.38 -15.84 -1.95
C PHE A 66 17.61 -17.34 -1.78
N GLU A 67 18.28 -17.74 -0.71
CA GLU A 67 18.71 -19.13 -0.49
C GLU A 67 19.43 -19.72 -1.72
N ALA A 68 20.33 -18.92 -2.33
CA ALA A 68 20.91 -19.24 -3.62
C ALA A 68 21.65 -20.61 -3.66
N LYS A 69 22.22 -21.01 -2.52
CA LYS A 69 22.93 -22.29 -2.37
C LYS A 69 22.01 -23.48 -2.07
N ASN A 70 20.76 -23.25 -1.71
CA ASN A 70 19.82 -24.31 -1.36
C ASN A 70 19.20 -24.90 -2.61
N THR A 71 19.21 -26.23 -2.73
CA THR A 71 18.53 -26.95 -3.82
C THR A 71 17.00 -26.84 -3.65
N ASN A 72 16.53 -26.98 -2.41
CA ASN A 72 15.10 -26.81 -2.06
C ASN A 72 14.93 -25.45 -1.40
N LYS A 73 14.43 -24.47 -2.16
CA LYS A 73 14.16 -23.13 -1.67
C LYS A 73 12.85 -23.06 -0.90
N SER A 74 12.83 -22.23 0.14
CA SER A 74 11.58 -21.88 0.82
C SER A 74 10.62 -21.14 -0.13
N LYS A 75 9.33 -21.16 0.18
CA LYS A 75 8.32 -20.38 -0.57
C LYS A 75 8.67 -18.88 -0.56
N GLN A 76 9.17 -18.39 0.56
CA GLN A 76 9.59 -16.99 0.71
C GLN A 76 10.76 -16.64 -0.22
N ALA A 77 11.80 -17.49 -0.28
CA ALA A 77 12.92 -17.30 -1.19
C ALA A 77 12.49 -17.30 -2.67
N LEU A 78 11.49 -18.13 -3.01
CA LEU A 78 10.92 -18.14 -4.35
C LEU A 78 10.15 -16.84 -4.64
N PHE A 79 9.46 -16.26 -3.68
CA PHE A 79 8.79 -14.97 -3.81
C PHE A 79 9.79 -13.83 -4.02
N TYR A 80 10.89 -13.80 -3.26
CA TYR A 80 11.98 -12.83 -3.47
C TYR A 80 12.61 -12.97 -4.85
N ARG A 81 12.79 -14.21 -5.34
CA ARG A 81 13.28 -14.44 -6.70
C ARG A 81 12.34 -13.86 -7.76
N ASP A 82 11.04 -14.08 -7.63
CA ASP A 82 10.06 -13.59 -8.59
C ASP A 82 9.98 -12.06 -8.56
N PHE A 83 9.99 -11.45 -7.37
CA PHE A 83 10.10 -10.01 -7.22
C PHE A 83 11.35 -9.46 -7.93
N TYR A 84 12.52 -10.07 -7.69
CA TYR A 84 13.77 -9.68 -8.32
C TYR A 84 13.72 -9.79 -9.85
N ARG A 85 13.13 -10.84 -10.38
CA ARG A 85 12.93 -11.01 -11.82
C ARG A 85 12.04 -9.93 -12.42
N GLY A 86 10.96 -9.59 -11.75
CA GLY A 86 10.10 -8.46 -12.15
C GLY A 86 10.85 -7.13 -12.12
N ALA A 87 11.64 -6.89 -11.08
CA ALA A 87 12.50 -5.72 -10.99
C ALA A 87 13.51 -5.62 -12.14
N LEU A 88 14.09 -6.74 -12.57
CA LEU A 88 14.98 -6.78 -13.74
C LEU A 88 14.25 -6.45 -15.04
N LEU A 89 13.00 -6.92 -15.21
CA LEU A 89 12.18 -6.55 -16.37
C LEU A 89 11.87 -5.05 -16.38
N ALA A 90 11.62 -4.45 -15.23
CA ALA A 90 11.45 -3.00 -15.10
C ALA A 90 12.69 -2.22 -15.53
N VAL A 91 13.88 -2.62 -15.06
CA VAL A 91 15.16 -2.02 -15.46
C VAL A 91 15.38 -2.12 -16.97
N ASN A 92 15.03 -3.28 -17.56
CA ASN A 92 15.15 -3.48 -19.01
C ASN A 92 14.20 -2.58 -19.83
N ASP A 93 13.01 -2.28 -19.30
CA ASP A 93 12.00 -1.48 -20.00
C ASP A 93 12.18 0.02 -19.84
N LEU A 94 12.83 0.45 -18.76
CA LEU A 94 13.01 1.86 -18.46
C LEU A 94 13.93 2.52 -19.48
N LYS A 95 13.38 3.54 -20.15
CA LYS A 95 14.13 4.40 -21.07
C LYS A 95 14.67 5.59 -20.30
N THR A 96 15.78 5.42 -19.61
CA THR A 96 16.47 6.51 -18.92
C THR A 96 17.82 6.79 -19.55
N LYS A 97 18.29 8.06 -19.43
CA LYS A 97 19.64 8.44 -19.78
C LYS A 97 20.65 8.12 -18.68
N SER A 98 20.17 7.99 -17.44
CA SER A 98 21.01 7.66 -16.29
C SER A 98 21.47 6.23 -16.35
N LYS A 99 22.71 5.97 -16.01
CA LYS A 99 23.23 4.61 -15.85
C LYS A 99 22.62 3.98 -14.60
N LEU A 100 22.14 2.74 -14.71
CA LEU A 100 21.60 1.98 -13.57
C LEU A 100 22.61 0.91 -13.17
N ASN A 101 23.08 0.95 -11.93
CA ASN A 101 23.86 -0.12 -11.33
C ASN A 101 22.99 -0.88 -10.33
N LEU A 102 22.85 -2.17 -10.54
CA LEU A 102 22.03 -3.04 -9.69
C LEU A 102 22.92 -4.07 -8.98
N TYR A 103 22.88 -4.09 -7.65
CA TYR A 103 23.67 -4.98 -6.79
C TYR A 103 22.73 -5.90 -6.01
N ALA A 104 22.68 -7.17 -6.35
CA ALA A 104 21.83 -8.15 -5.66
C ALA A 104 22.70 -9.09 -4.80
N TYR A 105 22.30 -9.27 -3.53
CA TYR A 105 23.00 -10.13 -2.57
C TYR A 105 22.03 -11.06 -1.87
N ASP A 106 22.45 -12.32 -1.75
CA ASP A 106 21.80 -13.32 -0.90
C ASP A 106 22.20 -13.07 0.56
N VAL A 107 21.27 -12.59 1.37
CA VAL A 107 21.52 -12.15 2.74
C VAL A 107 20.91 -13.10 3.77
N THR A 108 21.59 -13.21 4.90
CA THR A 108 21.18 -13.95 6.09
C THR A 108 21.60 -13.16 7.32
N ASP A 109 21.09 -13.48 8.51
CA ASP A 109 21.54 -12.86 9.77
C ASP A 109 23.07 -13.01 9.96
N ALA A 110 23.66 -14.10 9.46
CA ALA A 110 25.09 -14.36 9.61
C ALA A 110 25.98 -13.48 8.70
N ASN A 111 25.49 -13.05 7.52
CA ASN A 111 26.32 -12.34 6.54
C ASN A 111 25.93 -10.88 6.31
N ILE A 112 24.80 -10.42 6.84
CA ILE A 112 24.26 -9.08 6.56
C ILE A 112 25.27 -7.97 6.88
N SER A 113 25.97 -8.04 8.01
CA SER A 113 26.98 -7.04 8.39
C SER A 113 28.14 -6.97 7.37
N THR A 114 28.57 -8.11 6.85
CA THR A 114 29.58 -8.18 5.79
C THR A 114 29.09 -7.58 4.48
N VAL A 115 27.84 -7.84 4.12
CA VAL A 115 27.23 -7.27 2.90
C VAL A 115 27.11 -5.75 3.02
N LEU A 116 26.61 -5.25 4.16
CA LEU A 116 26.45 -3.82 4.39
C LEU A 116 27.79 -3.05 4.43
N SER A 117 28.92 -3.70 4.74
CA SER A 117 30.24 -3.09 4.71
C SER A 117 30.84 -2.90 3.31
N LYS A 118 30.21 -3.43 2.27
CA LYS A 118 30.66 -3.30 0.89
C LYS A 118 30.49 -1.88 0.38
N LYS A 119 31.47 -1.39 -0.37
CA LYS A 119 31.49 -0.01 -0.89
C LYS A 119 30.29 0.31 -1.77
N GLU A 120 29.86 -0.64 -2.62
CA GLU A 120 28.71 -0.48 -3.51
C GLU A 120 27.39 -0.38 -2.75
N ILE A 121 27.28 -1.01 -1.58
CA ILE A 121 26.09 -0.90 -0.71
C ILE A 121 26.12 0.42 0.06
N ALA A 122 27.28 0.82 0.57
CA ALA A 122 27.43 2.10 1.25
C ALA A 122 27.17 3.33 0.33
N ASN A 123 27.32 3.14 -0.98
CA ASN A 123 27.06 4.16 -2.01
C ASN A 123 25.73 3.96 -2.74
N ALA A 124 24.84 3.09 -2.25
CA ALA A 124 23.52 2.90 -2.84
C ALA A 124 22.63 4.14 -2.58
N HIS A 125 21.80 4.50 -3.55
CA HIS A 125 20.75 5.50 -3.38
C HIS A 125 19.52 4.89 -2.71
N MET A 126 19.27 3.60 -2.99
CA MET A 126 18.16 2.84 -2.41
C MET A 126 18.51 1.37 -2.20
N ILE A 127 17.93 0.79 -1.16
CA ILE A 127 18.05 -0.62 -0.81
C ILE A 127 16.64 -1.22 -0.75
N PHE A 128 16.38 -2.23 -1.56
CA PHE A 128 15.19 -3.06 -1.42
C PHE A 128 15.44 -4.11 -0.34
N ALA A 129 14.64 -4.06 0.72
CA ALA A 129 14.82 -4.86 1.93
C ALA A 129 13.75 -5.95 2.06
N PRO A 130 14.08 -7.08 2.70
CA PRO A 130 13.17 -8.19 2.91
C PRO A 130 12.15 -7.91 4.01
N SER A 131 11.28 -8.89 4.31
CA SER A 131 10.27 -8.79 5.38
C SER A 131 10.71 -9.37 6.72
N GLU A 132 11.81 -10.11 6.78
CA GLU A 132 12.32 -10.73 8.00
C GLU A 132 12.79 -9.64 8.99
N ASP A 133 12.18 -9.60 10.18
CA ASP A 133 12.29 -8.50 11.13
C ASP A 133 13.75 -8.14 11.48
N ASN A 134 14.60 -9.11 11.75
CA ASN A 134 16.01 -8.88 12.09
C ASN A 134 16.80 -8.27 10.93
N LEU A 135 16.66 -8.84 9.73
CA LEU A 135 17.31 -8.35 8.53
C LEU A 135 16.80 -6.95 8.17
N LEU A 136 15.48 -6.78 8.17
CA LEU A 136 14.84 -5.50 7.86
C LEU A 136 15.32 -4.41 8.82
N LYS A 137 15.27 -4.66 10.14
CA LYS A 137 15.74 -3.70 11.14
C LYS A 137 17.20 -3.33 10.92
N THR A 138 18.08 -4.30 10.71
CA THR A 138 19.51 -4.06 10.49
C THR A 138 19.76 -3.20 9.24
N ILE A 139 19.03 -3.47 8.14
CA ILE A 139 19.13 -2.71 6.90
C ILE A 139 18.57 -1.28 7.08
N VAL A 140 17.46 -1.14 7.80
CA VAL A 140 16.82 0.16 8.08
C VAL A 140 17.74 1.05 8.94
N ASP A 141 18.31 0.50 10.01
CA ASP A 141 19.27 1.22 10.87
C ASP A 141 20.51 1.67 10.06
N PHE A 142 21.00 0.80 9.16
CA PHE A 142 22.10 1.14 8.27
C PHE A 142 21.72 2.25 7.28
N GLY A 143 20.55 2.14 6.65
CA GLY A 143 20.04 3.14 5.70
C GLY A 143 19.87 4.51 6.34
N GLN A 144 19.29 4.57 7.53
CA GLN A 144 19.13 5.81 8.30
C GLN A 144 20.48 6.48 8.61
N LYS A 145 21.44 5.67 9.09
CA LYS A 145 22.78 6.16 9.44
C LYS A 145 23.54 6.70 8.24
N ASN A 146 23.36 6.13 7.05
CA ASN A 146 24.12 6.47 5.85
C ASN A 146 23.34 7.31 4.83
N GLY A 147 22.12 7.77 5.16
CA GLY A 147 21.29 8.58 4.27
C GLY A 147 20.75 7.81 3.05
N ILE A 148 20.64 6.48 3.15
CA ILE A 148 20.19 5.60 2.08
C ILE A 148 18.71 5.26 2.26
N ASN A 149 17.92 5.37 1.21
CA ASN A 149 16.51 5.04 1.25
C ASN A 149 16.30 3.52 1.29
N VAL A 150 15.46 3.04 2.21
CA VAL A 150 15.14 1.62 2.37
C VAL A 150 13.70 1.37 1.97
N ILE A 151 13.50 0.52 0.98
CA ILE A 151 12.21 0.23 0.37
C ILE A 151 11.78 -1.18 0.79
N ASN A 152 10.62 -1.27 1.44
CA ASN A 152 10.00 -2.54 1.80
C ASN A 152 8.66 -2.71 1.07
N SER A 153 8.58 -3.74 0.24
CA SER A 153 7.39 -4.08 -0.58
C SER A 153 6.62 -5.28 -0.04
N PHE A 154 7.03 -5.85 1.09
CA PHE A 154 6.49 -7.13 1.58
C PHE A 154 5.63 -6.98 2.83
N SER A 155 5.96 -6.06 3.73
CA SER A 155 5.20 -5.82 4.95
C SER A 155 3.98 -4.95 4.65
N VAL A 156 2.82 -5.29 5.22
CA VAL A 156 1.58 -4.49 5.11
C VAL A 156 1.48 -3.46 6.24
N ASN A 157 1.96 -3.81 7.43
CA ASN A 157 2.00 -2.91 8.59
C ASN A 157 3.40 -2.93 9.16
N ASN A 158 4.07 -1.79 9.17
CA ASN A 158 5.40 -1.66 9.74
C ASN A 158 5.56 -0.29 10.41
N ASP A 159 5.75 -0.30 11.73
CA ASP A 159 5.86 0.92 12.52
C ASP A 159 7.14 1.72 12.24
N MET A 160 8.12 1.14 11.54
CA MET A 160 9.34 1.83 11.14
C MET A 160 9.06 3.05 10.25
N CYS A 161 7.95 3.04 9.49
CA CYS A 161 7.56 4.19 8.67
C CYS A 161 7.18 5.43 9.50
N TYR A 162 6.90 5.31 10.77
CA TYR A 162 6.59 6.45 11.63
C TYR A 162 7.83 7.11 12.26
N ASN A 163 8.93 6.35 12.39
CA ASN A 163 10.10 6.75 13.15
C ASN A 163 11.40 6.83 12.32
N ASN A 164 11.34 6.53 11.01
CA ASN A 164 12.51 6.52 10.14
C ASN A 164 12.23 7.25 8.82
N ASN A 165 12.84 8.40 8.64
CA ASN A 165 12.62 9.28 7.49
C ASN A 165 13.20 8.77 6.16
N ARG A 166 13.90 7.63 6.18
CA ARG A 166 14.46 6.95 4.99
C ARG A 166 13.76 5.64 4.68
N PHE A 167 12.71 5.28 5.43
CA PHE A 167 11.97 4.05 5.22
C PHE A 167 10.71 4.27 4.37
N PHE A 168 10.52 3.42 3.38
CA PHE A 168 9.38 3.42 2.46
C PHE A 168 8.61 2.11 2.57
N GLN A 169 7.37 2.17 3.03
CA GLN A 169 6.45 1.04 3.02
C GLN A 169 5.60 1.10 1.75
N VAL A 170 5.77 0.13 0.86
CA VAL A 170 5.11 0.09 -0.46
C VAL A 170 3.73 -0.55 -0.39
N ASN A 171 3.56 -1.62 0.39
CA ASN A 171 2.23 -2.18 0.59
C ASN A 171 1.37 -1.22 1.41
N THR A 172 0.21 -0.88 0.88
CA THR A 172 -0.74 0.02 1.54
C THR A 172 -1.26 -0.60 2.84
N PRO A 173 -1.08 0.03 4.02
CA PRO A 173 -1.66 -0.46 5.25
C PRO A 173 -3.18 -0.51 5.18
N SER A 174 -3.77 -1.48 5.89
CA SER A 174 -5.23 -1.66 5.92
C SER A 174 -5.98 -0.41 6.38
N SER A 175 -5.38 0.36 7.33
CA SER A 175 -5.96 1.61 7.82
C SER A 175 -6.12 2.65 6.71
N TYR A 176 -5.13 2.83 5.86
CA TYR A 176 -5.21 3.76 4.72
C TYR A 176 -6.21 3.25 3.68
N MET A 177 -6.15 1.96 3.32
CA MET A 177 -7.08 1.37 2.38
C MET A 177 -8.54 1.54 2.83
N TYR A 178 -8.87 1.17 4.07
CA TYR A 178 -10.24 1.29 4.57
C TYR A 178 -10.69 2.74 4.73
N SER A 179 -9.80 3.66 5.08
CA SER A 179 -10.08 5.09 5.10
C SER A 179 -10.43 5.61 3.72
N SER A 180 -9.63 5.26 2.70
CA SER A 180 -9.90 5.67 1.31
C SER A 180 -11.20 5.06 0.78
N VAL A 181 -11.50 3.79 1.10
CA VAL A 181 -12.77 3.15 0.74
C VAL A 181 -13.96 3.84 1.43
N SER A 182 -13.84 4.21 2.72
CA SER A 182 -14.90 4.94 3.42
C SER A 182 -15.16 6.30 2.79
N SER A 183 -14.11 7.06 2.44
CA SER A 183 -14.23 8.35 1.75
C SER A 183 -14.86 8.20 0.36
N TYR A 184 -14.51 7.12 -0.36
CA TYR A 184 -15.15 6.78 -1.63
C TYR A 184 -16.65 6.51 -1.46
N VAL A 185 -17.03 5.75 -0.43
CA VAL A 185 -18.42 5.45 -0.11
C VAL A 185 -19.20 6.72 0.23
N GLU A 186 -18.66 7.58 1.09
CA GLU A 186 -19.30 8.86 1.41
C GLU A 186 -19.52 9.75 0.17
N SER A 187 -18.57 9.76 -0.76
CA SER A 187 -18.63 10.60 -1.94
C SER A 187 -19.58 10.06 -3.02
N ASN A 188 -19.61 8.74 -3.22
CA ASN A 188 -20.35 8.12 -4.33
C ASN A 188 -21.71 7.56 -3.93
N TYR A 189 -21.96 7.36 -2.64
CA TYR A 189 -23.20 6.80 -2.08
C TYR A 189 -23.83 7.73 -1.03
N ALA A 190 -23.64 9.04 -1.18
CA ALA A 190 -24.09 10.06 -0.21
C ALA A 190 -25.58 10.01 0.14
N ASN A 191 -26.43 9.54 -0.79
CA ASN A 191 -27.88 9.42 -0.60
C ASN A 191 -28.32 8.01 -0.21
N CYS A 192 -27.38 7.08 0.03
CA CYS A 192 -27.70 5.71 0.37
C CYS A 192 -27.68 5.49 1.89
N GLU A 193 -28.55 4.59 2.34
CA GLU A 193 -28.40 3.96 3.64
C GLU A 193 -27.42 2.76 3.52
N ILE A 194 -26.45 2.67 4.42
CA ILE A 194 -25.58 1.49 4.48
C ILE A 194 -26.30 0.39 5.25
N VAL A 195 -26.53 -0.75 4.59
CA VAL A 195 -27.08 -1.95 5.22
C VAL A 195 -25.98 -2.97 5.39
N PHE A 196 -25.51 -3.12 6.63
CA PHE A 196 -24.55 -4.15 6.97
C PHE A 196 -25.25 -5.51 7.05
N LEU A 197 -24.87 -6.41 6.17
CA LEU A 197 -25.40 -7.77 6.12
C LEU A 197 -24.51 -8.69 6.97
N LYS A 198 -24.91 -8.91 8.22
CA LYS A 198 -24.14 -9.69 9.18
C LYS A 198 -24.29 -11.18 8.92
N ASP A 199 -23.17 -11.88 8.75
CA ASP A 199 -23.12 -13.34 8.81
C ASP A 199 -22.69 -13.77 10.23
N GLU A 200 -23.56 -14.44 10.96
CA GLU A 200 -23.33 -14.83 12.34
C GLU A 200 -22.22 -15.90 12.50
N SER A 201 -21.92 -16.60 11.42
CA SER A 201 -20.89 -17.66 11.42
C SER A 201 -19.47 -17.11 11.31
N GLU A 202 -19.29 -15.83 11.06
CA GLU A 202 -17.99 -15.24 10.77
C GLU A 202 -17.77 -13.89 11.45
N GLU A 203 -16.49 -13.63 11.78
CA GLU A 203 -16.06 -12.36 12.32
C GLU A 203 -16.18 -11.26 11.25
N ALA A 204 -16.70 -10.10 11.65
CA ALA A 204 -16.84 -8.95 10.76
C ALA A 204 -15.49 -8.42 10.28
N LYS A 205 -15.38 -8.13 8.99
CA LYS A 205 -14.16 -7.53 8.41
C LYS A 205 -13.90 -6.13 9.01
N PRO A 206 -12.64 -5.73 9.19
CA PRO A 206 -12.28 -4.42 9.75
C PRO A 206 -12.88 -3.22 9.01
N LEU A 207 -13.13 -3.32 7.70
CA LEU A 207 -13.80 -2.27 6.91
C LEU A 207 -15.13 -1.81 7.55
N PHE A 208 -15.85 -2.74 8.18
CA PHE A 208 -17.11 -2.45 8.85
C PHE A 208 -16.97 -1.31 9.88
N GLU A 209 -15.90 -1.31 10.69
CA GLU A 209 -15.67 -0.26 11.68
C GLU A 209 -15.36 1.10 11.04
N TYR A 210 -14.66 1.12 9.91
CA TYR A 210 -14.41 2.37 9.17
C TYR A 210 -15.71 2.94 8.57
N LEU A 211 -16.56 2.10 7.99
CA LEU A 211 -17.84 2.54 7.44
C LEU A 211 -18.81 3.01 8.51
N LYS A 212 -18.74 2.51 9.74
CA LYS A 212 -19.52 3.04 10.88
C LYS A 212 -19.18 4.49 11.20
N MET A 213 -17.96 4.96 10.90
CA MET A 213 -17.53 6.33 11.16
C MET A 213 -18.03 7.32 10.11
N THR A 214 -18.56 6.87 8.97
CA THR A 214 -19.15 7.75 7.94
C THR A 214 -20.38 8.47 8.44
N ASN A 215 -20.78 9.58 7.78
CA ASN A 215 -21.97 10.34 8.14
C ASN A 215 -23.29 9.77 7.55
N LEU A 216 -23.21 8.65 6.81
CA LEU A 216 -24.36 8.00 6.19
C LEU A 216 -25.26 7.31 7.22
N SER A 217 -26.54 7.16 6.95
CA SER A 217 -27.44 6.34 7.78
C SER A 217 -27.03 4.86 7.68
N LYS A 218 -27.26 4.12 8.74
CA LYS A 218 -26.79 2.72 8.85
C LYS A 218 -27.78 1.85 9.57
N GLN A 219 -27.96 0.64 9.07
CA GLN A 219 -28.62 -0.44 9.79
C GLN A 219 -27.85 -1.75 9.66
N THR A 220 -28.16 -2.70 10.53
CA THR A 220 -27.57 -4.05 10.48
C THR A 220 -28.71 -5.08 10.37
N VAL A 221 -28.57 -5.98 9.42
CA VAL A 221 -29.53 -7.06 9.16
C VAL A 221 -28.76 -8.39 9.17
N ASN A 222 -29.32 -9.41 9.82
CA ASN A 222 -28.75 -10.75 9.74
C ASN A 222 -28.99 -11.32 8.33
N LEU A 223 -27.93 -11.73 7.68
CA LEU A 223 -28.01 -12.24 6.31
C LEU A 223 -28.87 -13.52 6.18
N SER A 224 -28.97 -14.30 7.26
CA SER A 224 -29.84 -15.49 7.34
C SER A 224 -31.33 -15.15 7.52
N GLU A 225 -31.65 -13.92 7.93
CA GLU A 225 -33.01 -13.43 8.24
C GLU A 225 -33.45 -12.33 7.27
N SER A 226 -32.73 -12.13 6.18
CA SER A 226 -32.95 -11.04 5.23
C SER A 226 -34.09 -11.29 4.23
N ASN A 227 -34.74 -12.44 4.27
CA ASN A 227 -35.89 -12.75 3.43
C ASN A 227 -37.03 -11.71 3.67
N GLY A 228 -37.57 -11.17 2.59
CA GLY A 228 -38.59 -10.13 2.65
C GLY A 228 -38.05 -8.73 2.97
N PHE A 229 -36.74 -8.51 2.89
CA PHE A 229 -36.16 -7.17 2.99
C PHE A 229 -36.71 -6.23 1.89
N VAL A 230 -37.01 -4.99 2.22
CA VAL A 230 -37.52 -3.99 1.28
C VAL A 230 -36.64 -2.76 1.31
N CYS A 231 -36.13 -2.33 0.17
CA CYS A 231 -35.37 -1.09 0.04
C CYS A 231 -36.32 0.14 0.12
N GLN A 232 -36.43 0.73 1.31
CA GLN A 232 -37.23 1.97 1.50
C GLN A 232 -36.53 3.19 0.90
N HIS A 233 -35.19 3.19 0.90
CA HIS A 233 -34.32 4.24 0.39
C HIS A 233 -33.26 3.63 -0.52
N PRO A 234 -32.49 4.44 -1.31
CA PRO A 234 -31.29 3.97 -1.95
C PRO A 234 -30.38 3.29 -0.93
N THR A 235 -29.96 2.05 -1.21
CA THR A 235 -29.33 1.17 -0.23
C THR A 235 -27.96 0.72 -0.73
N LEU A 236 -26.93 0.79 0.12
CA LEU A 236 -25.62 0.17 -0.12
C LEU A 236 -25.49 -1.08 0.78
N PHE A 237 -25.58 -2.26 0.19
CA PHE A 237 -25.34 -3.50 0.90
C PHE A 237 -23.84 -3.72 1.11
N VAL A 238 -23.45 -4.00 2.36
CA VAL A 238 -22.08 -4.31 2.75
C VAL A 238 -22.10 -5.58 3.61
N PRO A 239 -21.80 -6.76 3.04
CA PRO A 239 -21.65 -7.98 3.85
C PRO A 239 -20.48 -7.87 4.81
N THR A 240 -20.62 -8.37 6.03
CA THR A 240 -19.55 -8.34 7.04
C THR A 240 -18.50 -9.44 6.82
N SER A 241 -18.77 -10.38 5.93
CA SER A 241 -17.89 -11.50 5.56
C SER A 241 -17.60 -11.50 4.06
N SER A 242 -16.37 -11.86 3.68
CA SER A 242 -15.93 -12.05 2.28
C SER A 242 -16.13 -13.49 1.79
N SER A 243 -16.65 -14.39 2.65
CA SER A 243 -16.73 -15.80 2.34
C SER A 243 -17.66 -16.12 1.17
N ARG A 244 -17.38 -17.23 0.49
CA ARG A 244 -18.24 -17.75 -0.58
C ARG A 244 -19.66 -18.07 -0.07
N SER A 245 -19.79 -18.48 1.20
CA SER A 245 -21.08 -18.70 1.84
C SER A 245 -21.89 -17.42 1.98
N ALA A 246 -21.25 -16.34 2.48
CA ALA A 246 -21.88 -15.02 2.58
C ALA A 246 -22.28 -14.48 1.20
N LEU A 247 -21.43 -14.63 0.19
CA LEU A 247 -21.74 -14.23 -1.19
C LEU A 247 -22.93 -15.01 -1.76
N LYS A 248 -23.05 -16.31 -1.47
CA LYS A 248 -24.20 -17.12 -1.88
C LYS A 248 -25.50 -16.63 -1.24
N LYS A 249 -25.49 -16.32 0.07
CA LYS A 249 -26.66 -15.78 0.78
C LYS A 249 -27.03 -14.41 0.26
N LEU A 250 -26.04 -13.53 0.03
CA LEU A 250 -26.23 -12.22 -0.58
C LEU A 250 -26.91 -12.35 -1.96
N LYS A 251 -26.41 -13.28 -2.79
CA LYS A 251 -27.02 -13.52 -4.11
C LYS A 251 -28.49 -13.88 -3.98
N SER A 252 -28.87 -14.75 -3.03
CA SER A 252 -30.27 -15.12 -2.82
C SER A 252 -31.15 -13.92 -2.43
N LEU A 253 -30.66 -13.04 -1.54
CA LEU A 253 -31.33 -11.80 -1.17
C LEU A 253 -31.50 -10.88 -2.39
N VAL A 254 -30.45 -10.69 -3.16
CA VAL A 254 -30.44 -9.79 -4.33
C VAL A 254 -31.35 -10.31 -5.44
N ASP A 255 -31.35 -11.64 -5.69
CA ASP A 255 -32.27 -12.27 -6.66
C ASP A 255 -33.75 -12.05 -6.25
N GLU A 256 -34.08 -12.10 -4.95
CA GLU A 256 -35.42 -11.79 -4.43
C GLU A 256 -35.77 -10.30 -4.63
N LEU A 257 -34.84 -9.39 -4.30
CA LEU A 257 -35.05 -7.95 -4.50
C LEU A 257 -35.23 -7.58 -5.98
N ALA A 258 -34.42 -8.17 -6.86
CA ALA A 258 -34.45 -7.92 -8.30
C ALA A 258 -35.72 -8.48 -8.98
N ALA A 259 -36.42 -9.42 -8.35
CA ALA A 259 -37.69 -9.93 -8.85
C ALA A 259 -38.82 -8.90 -8.75
N ASP A 260 -38.70 -7.89 -7.88
CA ASP A 260 -39.65 -6.79 -7.76
C ASP A 260 -39.14 -5.54 -8.52
N PRO A 261 -39.79 -5.13 -9.63
CA PRO A 261 -39.41 -3.94 -10.39
C PRO A 261 -39.39 -2.66 -9.55
N ALA A 262 -40.07 -2.63 -8.42
CA ALA A 262 -40.04 -1.48 -7.51
C ALA A 262 -38.66 -1.25 -6.88
N ASN A 263 -37.79 -2.26 -6.89
CA ASN A 263 -36.41 -2.18 -6.37
C ASN A 263 -35.34 -1.86 -7.44
N ASP A 264 -35.75 -1.72 -8.71
CA ASP A 264 -34.80 -1.43 -9.78
C ASP A 264 -34.02 -0.13 -9.52
N GLY A 265 -32.70 -0.22 -9.58
CA GLY A 265 -31.79 0.90 -9.29
C GLY A 265 -31.76 1.37 -7.83
N LYS A 266 -32.45 0.72 -6.89
CA LYS A 266 -32.51 1.14 -5.49
C LYS A 266 -31.39 0.59 -4.62
N PHE A 267 -30.60 -0.35 -5.09
CA PHE A 267 -29.51 -0.89 -4.31
C PHE A 267 -28.20 -0.97 -5.09
N SER A 268 -27.13 -0.94 -4.34
CA SER A 268 -25.75 -1.17 -4.79
C SER A 268 -25.07 -2.11 -3.80
N ILE A 269 -23.95 -2.70 -4.18
CA ILE A 269 -23.23 -3.66 -3.34
C ILE A 269 -21.77 -3.27 -3.27
N LEU A 270 -21.23 -3.14 -2.06
CA LEU A 270 -19.80 -3.06 -1.80
C LEU A 270 -19.31 -4.42 -1.33
N GLY A 271 -18.48 -5.07 -2.13
CA GLY A 271 -17.94 -6.40 -1.88
C GLY A 271 -16.43 -6.42 -1.69
N TYR A 272 -15.87 -7.60 -1.68
CA TYR A 272 -14.50 -7.89 -1.32
C TYR A 272 -13.70 -8.44 -2.51
N PRO A 273 -12.36 -8.22 -2.56
CA PRO A 273 -11.52 -8.68 -3.67
C PRO A 273 -11.56 -10.21 -3.85
N GLU A 274 -11.79 -10.97 -2.77
CA GLU A 274 -11.89 -12.43 -2.81
C GLU A 274 -13.02 -12.92 -3.73
N TRP A 275 -14.01 -12.09 -4.02
CA TRP A 275 -15.14 -12.47 -4.90
C TRP A 275 -14.75 -12.52 -6.37
N SER A 276 -13.70 -11.82 -6.76
CA SER A 276 -13.20 -11.81 -8.15
C SER A 276 -12.71 -13.16 -8.64
N ILE A 277 -12.33 -14.07 -7.72
CA ILE A 277 -11.84 -15.41 -8.10
C ILE A 277 -12.97 -16.44 -8.33
N TYR A 278 -14.20 -16.08 -7.98
CA TYR A 278 -15.36 -17.01 -8.12
C TYR A 278 -16.05 -16.79 -9.47
N ASN A 279 -15.53 -17.38 -10.53
CA ASN A 279 -16.03 -17.22 -11.90
C ASN A 279 -17.54 -17.46 -12.05
N GLU A 280 -18.11 -18.36 -11.24
CA GLU A 280 -19.56 -18.65 -11.24
C GLU A 280 -20.42 -17.48 -10.76
N TYR A 281 -19.83 -16.48 -10.10
CA TYR A 281 -20.52 -15.26 -9.66
C TYR A 281 -20.28 -14.06 -10.57
N GLU A 282 -19.45 -14.17 -11.61
CA GLU A 282 -19.11 -13.03 -12.46
C GLU A 282 -20.35 -12.36 -13.07
N ASN A 283 -21.29 -13.15 -13.58
CA ASN A 283 -22.56 -12.63 -14.11
C ASN A 283 -23.38 -11.91 -13.04
N PHE A 284 -23.40 -12.42 -11.80
CA PHE A 284 -24.06 -11.78 -10.67
C PHE A 284 -23.41 -10.43 -10.33
N LEU A 285 -22.08 -10.38 -10.25
CA LEU A 285 -21.34 -9.15 -9.97
C LEU A 285 -21.64 -8.07 -11.04
N ARG A 286 -21.65 -8.45 -12.31
CA ARG A 286 -21.91 -7.53 -13.44
C ARG A 286 -23.36 -7.06 -13.50
N ALA A 287 -24.31 -7.95 -13.31
CA ALA A 287 -25.74 -7.64 -13.40
C ALA A 287 -26.19 -6.68 -12.29
N ASN A 288 -25.52 -6.68 -11.13
CA ASN A 288 -25.89 -5.91 -9.97
C ASN A 288 -24.94 -4.74 -9.69
N ASN A 289 -24.09 -4.37 -10.65
CA ASN A 289 -23.15 -3.24 -10.54
C ASN A 289 -22.34 -3.29 -9.22
N VAL A 290 -21.78 -4.47 -8.91
CA VAL A 290 -21.04 -4.66 -7.66
C VAL A 290 -19.74 -3.89 -7.69
N CYS A 291 -19.45 -3.16 -6.62
CA CYS A 291 -18.21 -2.47 -6.38
C CYS A 291 -17.31 -3.34 -5.48
N LEU A 292 -16.11 -3.68 -5.93
CA LEU A 292 -15.10 -4.37 -5.12
C LEU A 292 -13.95 -3.42 -4.80
N PHE A 293 -13.49 -3.41 -3.56
CA PHE A 293 -12.24 -2.73 -3.22
C PHE A 293 -11.09 -3.72 -3.15
N SER A 294 -9.88 -3.27 -3.45
CA SER A 294 -8.69 -4.12 -3.36
C SER A 294 -7.42 -3.32 -3.10
N ARG A 295 -6.47 -3.92 -2.39
CA ARG A 295 -5.10 -3.39 -2.26
C ARG A 295 -4.29 -3.62 -3.52
N TYR A 296 -4.50 -4.76 -4.16
CA TYR A 296 -3.77 -5.23 -5.33
C TYR A 296 -4.69 -5.30 -6.55
N SER A 297 -4.10 -5.36 -7.73
CA SER A 297 -4.85 -5.62 -8.95
C SER A 297 -5.54 -6.99 -8.88
N ILE A 298 -6.80 -7.04 -9.32
CA ILE A 298 -7.54 -8.29 -9.52
C ILE A 298 -7.56 -8.68 -11.00
N GLU A 299 -6.90 -7.92 -11.85
CA GLU A 299 -6.80 -8.14 -13.28
C GLU A 299 -5.49 -8.84 -13.61
N GLY A 300 -5.55 -9.91 -14.41
CA GLY A 300 -4.35 -10.55 -14.93
C GLY A 300 -3.71 -9.74 -16.06
N ASN A 301 -2.38 -9.82 -16.21
CA ASN A 301 -1.65 -9.14 -17.26
C ASN A 301 -0.97 -10.12 -18.22
N ASN A 302 -1.71 -10.59 -19.22
CA ASN A 302 -1.22 -11.55 -20.24
C ASN A 302 0.04 -11.08 -20.99
N LYS A 303 0.24 -9.76 -21.14
CA LYS A 303 1.44 -9.21 -21.81
C LYS A 303 2.66 -9.36 -20.91
N PHE A 304 2.50 -9.07 -19.63
CA PHE A 304 3.57 -9.25 -18.65
C PHE A 304 3.89 -10.73 -18.47
N ASP A 305 2.89 -11.61 -18.36
CA ASP A 305 3.05 -13.06 -18.27
C ASP A 305 3.86 -13.61 -19.43
N SER A 306 3.50 -13.21 -20.66
CA SER A 306 4.20 -13.63 -21.87
C SER A 306 5.64 -13.14 -21.88
N LYS A 307 5.89 -11.91 -21.44
CA LYS A 307 7.22 -11.33 -21.32
C LYS A 307 8.06 -12.04 -20.27
N TYR A 308 7.50 -12.28 -19.08
CA TYR A 308 8.18 -13.00 -18.00
C TYR A 308 8.59 -14.40 -18.48
N LYS A 309 7.66 -15.14 -19.10
CA LYS A 309 7.94 -16.48 -19.63
C LYS A 309 9.00 -16.48 -20.75
N TYR A 310 8.98 -15.45 -21.59
CA TYR A 310 10.01 -15.30 -22.63
C TYR A 310 11.41 -15.16 -22.05
N TRP A 311 11.57 -14.33 -20.99
CA TRP A 311 12.89 -14.07 -20.40
C TRP A 311 13.38 -15.18 -19.48
N TYR A 312 12.49 -15.85 -18.76
CA TYR A 312 12.88 -16.80 -17.70
C TYR A 312 12.57 -18.27 -18.04
N GLY A 313 11.87 -18.54 -19.14
CA GLY A 313 11.55 -19.91 -19.57
C GLY A 313 10.47 -20.61 -18.72
N GLU A 314 9.95 -19.93 -17.68
CA GLU A 314 8.92 -20.46 -16.77
C GLU A 314 7.88 -19.39 -16.48
N SER A 315 6.71 -19.81 -16.01
CA SER A 315 5.66 -18.87 -15.56
C SER A 315 6.00 -18.33 -14.19
N GLN A 316 5.52 -17.12 -13.90
CA GLN A 316 5.57 -16.53 -12.55
C GLN A 316 4.79 -17.38 -11.54
N ILE A 317 5.14 -17.26 -10.27
CA ILE A 317 4.44 -17.96 -9.19
C ILE A 317 3.08 -17.30 -8.98
N ASN A 318 2.03 -18.11 -8.98
CA ASN A 318 0.70 -17.62 -8.66
C ASN A 318 0.63 -17.28 -7.15
N SER A 319 0.51 -15.99 -6.86
CA SER A 319 0.38 -15.46 -5.50
C SER A 319 -0.39 -14.13 -5.53
N ILE A 320 -0.91 -13.73 -4.37
CA ILE A 320 -1.50 -12.41 -4.15
C ILE A 320 -0.73 -11.76 -2.99
N PRO A 321 0.00 -10.67 -3.22
CA PRO A 321 0.26 -10.03 -4.53
C PRO A 321 1.08 -10.93 -5.46
N ASN A 322 0.98 -10.68 -6.78
CA ASN A 322 1.88 -11.26 -7.76
C ASN A 322 3.27 -10.63 -7.59
N MET A 323 4.23 -11.41 -7.13
CA MET A 323 5.53 -10.90 -6.72
C MET A 323 6.35 -10.33 -7.88
N SER A 324 6.25 -10.88 -9.07
CA SER A 324 7.01 -10.35 -10.22
C SER A 324 6.42 -9.04 -10.72
N GLU A 325 5.11 -8.89 -10.74
CA GLU A 325 4.47 -7.61 -11.10
C GLU A 325 4.70 -6.55 -10.02
N LEU A 326 4.63 -6.93 -8.73
CA LEU A 326 4.98 -6.05 -7.62
C LEU A 326 6.44 -5.56 -7.71
N GLY A 327 7.36 -6.45 -8.07
CA GLY A 327 8.77 -6.10 -8.28
C GLY A 327 8.97 -5.14 -9.45
N TYR A 328 8.23 -5.36 -10.54
CA TYR A 328 8.24 -4.48 -11.70
C TYR A 328 7.72 -3.08 -11.37
N ASP A 329 6.56 -2.99 -10.73
CA ASP A 329 5.93 -1.71 -10.36
C ASP A 329 6.80 -0.91 -9.38
N THR A 330 7.26 -1.58 -8.33
CA THR A 330 8.08 -0.93 -7.29
C THR A 330 9.40 -0.42 -7.85
N MET A 331 10.11 -1.24 -8.63
CA MET A 331 11.39 -0.84 -9.23
C MET A 331 11.21 0.31 -10.22
N SER A 332 10.21 0.23 -11.10
CA SER A 332 9.87 1.29 -12.06
C SER A 332 9.58 2.62 -11.37
N PHE A 333 8.76 2.56 -10.32
CA PHE A 333 8.39 3.76 -9.56
C PHE A 333 9.59 4.42 -8.90
N PHE A 334 10.39 3.68 -8.15
CA PHE A 334 11.48 4.27 -7.36
C PHE A 334 12.66 4.73 -8.22
N ILE A 335 12.96 4.06 -9.34
CA ILE A 335 13.97 4.57 -10.28
C ILE A 335 13.52 5.92 -10.86
N ASN A 336 12.28 6.02 -11.34
CA ASN A 336 11.75 7.27 -11.88
C ASN A 336 11.69 8.36 -10.79
N ALA A 337 11.29 8.01 -9.57
CA ALA A 337 11.20 8.94 -8.47
C ALA A 337 12.58 9.51 -8.07
N VAL A 338 13.63 8.68 -8.00
CA VAL A 338 15.01 9.11 -7.72
C VAL A 338 15.55 9.99 -8.84
N ILE A 339 15.35 9.61 -10.11
CA ILE A 339 15.82 10.40 -11.25
C ILE A 339 15.13 11.79 -11.29
N THR A 340 13.84 11.85 -10.92
CA THR A 340 13.07 13.10 -11.00
C THR A 340 13.24 13.99 -9.78
N ASN A 341 13.34 13.41 -8.58
CA ASN A 341 13.26 14.15 -7.31
C ASN A 341 14.58 14.16 -6.53
N GLY A 342 15.60 13.44 -6.99
CA GLY A 342 16.82 13.22 -6.21
C GLY A 342 16.62 12.19 -5.08
N ASN A 343 17.65 12.07 -4.23
CA ASN A 343 17.66 11.05 -3.16
C ASN A 343 16.86 11.44 -1.91
N ASP A 344 16.49 12.70 -1.76
CA ASP A 344 15.84 13.19 -0.53
C ASP A 344 14.30 13.17 -0.59
N PHE A 345 13.73 12.94 -1.76
CA PHE A 345 12.28 12.91 -1.98
C PHE A 345 11.52 14.08 -1.33
N ASN A 346 12.11 15.28 -1.42
CA ASN A 346 11.54 16.51 -0.84
C ASN A 346 10.35 17.06 -1.63
N LYS A 347 10.12 16.53 -2.84
CA LYS A 347 8.99 16.90 -3.69
C LYS A 347 7.98 15.75 -3.70
N PRO A 348 6.68 16.06 -3.83
CA PRO A 348 5.66 15.03 -4.02
C PRO A 348 6.01 14.14 -5.21
N MET A 349 5.89 12.82 -5.01
CA MET A 349 6.07 11.84 -6.07
C MET A 349 4.76 11.71 -6.86
N GLN A 350 4.87 11.57 -8.17
CA GLN A 350 3.69 11.33 -9.00
C GLN A 350 3.14 9.94 -8.73
N ALA A 351 1.85 9.85 -8.38
CA ALA A 351 1.18 8.57 -8.20
C ALA A 351 1.11 7.78 -9.50
N THR A 352 1.27 6.47 -9.42
CA THR A 352 1.22 5.56 -10.57
C THR A 352 0.21 4.44 -10.35
N ASP A 353 -0.50 4.07 -11.39
CA ASP A 353 -1.32 2.87 -11.45
C ASP A 353 -0.47 1.77 -12.11
N GLY A 354 -0.02 0.82 -11.29
CA GLY A 354 0.86 -0.27 -11.72
C GLY A 354 0.10 -1.49 -12.21
N LEU A 355 0.85 -2.54 -12.51
CA LEU A 355 0.31 -3.84 -12.93
C LEU A 355 -0.39 -4.53 -11.74
N GLU A 356 0.30 -4.61 -10.62
CA GLU A 356 -0.14 -5.27 -9.39
C GLU A 356 -0.58 -4.27 -8.33
N ILE A 357 0.10 -3.12 -8.20
CA ILE A 357 -0.14 -2.17 -7.11
C ILE A 357 -0.20 -0.73 -7.62
N GLY A 358 -1.18 0.02 -7.11
CA GLY A 358 -1.16 1.47 -7.20
C GLY A 358 -0.12 2.03 -6.21
N ILE A 359 0.64 3.03 -6.62
CA ILE A 359 1.63 3.65 -5.76
C ILE A 359 1.35 5.14 -5.64
N ASN A 360 0.99 5.58 -4.43
CA ASN A 360 0.83 6.96 -4.02
C ASN A 360 1.55 7.15 -2.68
N ILE A 361 2.81 7.50 -2.75
CA ILE A 361 3.67 7.60 -1.57
C ILE A 361 3.49 8.96 -0.90
N VAL A 362 3.13 8.93 0.38
CA VAL A 362 3.03 10.12 1.23
C VAL A 362 3.94 9.99 2.45
N ARG A 363 4.39 11.12 2.98
CA ARG A 363 5.15 11.15 4.22
C ARG A 363 4.22 10.97 5.41
N THR A 364 4.58 10.14 6.38
CA THR A 364 3.75 9.87 7.56
C THR A 364 3.71 11.06 8.54
N SER A 365 4.82 11.78 8.66
CA SER A 365 4.97 12.98 9.49
C SER A 365 6.25 13.73 9.10
N SER A 366 6.51 14.90 9.71
CA SER A 366 7.76 15.65 9.49
C SER A 366 9.02 14.83 9.80
N TRP A 367 8.94 13.90 10.72
CA TRP A 367 10.06 13.05 11.19
C TRP A 367 9.97 11.61 10.66
N GLY A 368 8.80 11.21 10.19
CA GLY A 368 8.53 9.87 9.71
C GLY A 368 9.06 9.61 8.31
N GLY A 369 8.98 8.35 7.93
CA GLY A 369 9.22 7.87 6.58
C GLY A 369 8.00 8.00 5.69
N PHE A 370 7.87 7.07 4.80
CA PHE A 370 6.90 7.13 3.72
C PHE A 370 6.03 5.88 3.68
N VAL A 371 4.77 6.08 3.32
CA VAL A 371 3.79 5.00 3.21
C VAL A 371 3.01 5.14 1.93
N ASN A 372 2.69 4.02 1.29
CA ASN A 372 1.75 3.99 0.19
C ASN A 372 0.32 4.09 0.72
N THR A 373 -0.50 4.93 0.09
CA THR A 373 -1.92 5.10 0.43
C THR A 373 -2.86 4.61 -0.66
N ALA A 374 -2.31 4.23 -1.84
CA ALA A 374 -3.13 3.81 -2.96
C ALA A 374 -3.82 2.47 -2.72
N SER A 375 -5.03 2.36 -3.23
CA SER A 375 -5.81 1.13 -3.34
C SER A 375 -6.70 1.22 -4.57
N PHE A 376 -7.50 0.20 -4.84
CA PHE A 376 -8.36 0.16 -6.02
C PHE A 376 -9.82 -0.03 -5.67
N ILE A 377 -10.66 0.53 -6.54
CA ILE A 377 -12.08 0.20 -6.68
C ILE A 377 -12.28 -0.42 -8.06
N TYR A 378 -13.04 -1.50 -8.11
CA TYR A 378 -13.45 -2.18 -9.33
C TYR A 378 -14.96 -2.17 -9.43
N ASN A 379 -15.50 -1.41 -10.37
CA ASN A 379 -16.92 -1.36 -10.64
C ASN A 379 -17.27 -2.39 -11.71
N TYR A 380 -17.96 -3.44 -11.33
CA TYR A 380 -18.47 -4.46 -12.25
C TYR A 380 -19.74 -3.92 -12.91
N THR A 381 -19.76 -3.86 -14.22
CA THR A 381 -20.91 -3.40 -15.00
C THR A 381 -21.21 -4.39 -16.13
N THR A 382 -22.38 -4.30 -16.73
CA THR A 382 -22.73 -5.09 -17.92
C THR A 382 -21.81 -4.84 -19.10
N LYS A 383 -21.11 -3.68 -19.15
CA LYS A 383 -20.18 -3.30 -20.21
C LYS A 383 -18.74 -3.78 -19.96
N GLY A 384 -18.38 -4.07 -18.72
CA GLY A 384 -17.04 -4.46 -18.35
C GLY A 384 -16.76 -4.22 -16.87
N VAL A 385 -15.49 -4.32 -16.48
CA VAL A 385 -14.99 -3.95 -15.18
C VAL A 385 -14.19 -2.66 -15.31
N GLU A 386 -14.53 -1.66 -14.52
CA GLU A 386 -13.86 -0.37 -14.51
C GLU A 386 -12.99 -0.27 -13.26
N LYS A 387 -11.68 -0.08 -13.46
CA LYS A 387 -10.68 0.07 -12.39
C LYS A 387 -10.47 1.55 -12.07
N HIS A 388 -10.53 1.90 -10.80
CA HIS A 388 -10.22 3.23 -10.30
C HIS A 388 -9.21 3.15 -9.15
N MET A 389 -8.11 3.91 -9.25
CA MET A 389 -7.14 4.02 -8.18
C MET A 389 -7.57 5.09 -7.18
N LEU A 390 -7.77 4.70 -5.92
CA LEU A 390 -7.90 5.61 -4.77
C LEU A 390 -6.50 6.05 -4.31
N LYS A 391 -6.42 7.30 -3.78
CA LYS A 391 -5.14 7.91 -3.36
C LYS A 391 -5.24 8.41 -1.93
#